data_867f87f21d4e54632f83484319e5afd0
#
_entry.id   867f87f21d4e54632f83484319e5afd0
#
_cell.length_a   1.000
_cell.length_b   1.000
_cell.length_c   1.000
_cell.angle_alpha   90.00
_cell.angle_beta   90.00
_cell.angle_gamma   90.00
#
_symmetry.space_group_name_H-M   'P 1'
#
loop_
_entity.id
_entity.type
_entity.pdbx_description
1 polymer ?
#
loop_
_entity_poly.entity_id
_entity_poly.type
_entity_poly.pdbx_seq_one_letter_code
_entity_poly.pdbx_strand_id
1 'polypeptide(L)'
;MNDLVRQHTALSDTDLEWLHLLVSEWQLLSDLSFADLVLWVPTRDGTRYVSVAQMRPNTGPTSYQDDMVGHLVPRGRRPLLDAALDEGRIVREGDPEWREEVPVRVESIPVRREGRVLGVIARNTNLLTVRTPSRLELTYLQSASDLAQMIAAGAFPFPGQQVDMDASPRVGDGLIRLDADGVVHYASPNGLSAYHRLGLASDLVGQHLGQITAELAPSRGPVDEALVKLASGYAPREFEVECSGGVIQLRAIPLKPKGVRIGSLVLLRDVTELRRRERELITKDATIREIHHRVKNNLQTVAALLRLQARRMDSPQGREALNEAVRRVGSIAIVHETLSQNLDERVEFDEIADRVLAMVAEISPGKVTCRRTGRFGVLDAEVATPLAMVLTEVLQNALEHAFSVAESGTVEVSAVRGGSPTEGRLLITVQDDGCGLPEGFDPQQAGNLGLQIVRTLVEGELGGSFGMVPAPERGTQVVLDIPVRNEK
;
A
#
# COMPACT_ATOMS: atom_id res chain seq x y z
N MET A 1 -2.50 -10.01 -22.53
CA MET A 1 -2.41 -9.24 -23.79
C MET A 1 -1.04 -9.37 -24.44
N ASN A 2 0.08 -9.09 -23.74
CA ASN A 2 1.45 -9.09 -24.30
C ASN A 2 1.79 -10.34 -25.09
N ASP A 3 1.58 -11.52 -24.50
CA ASP A 3 1.95 -12.79 -25.12
C ASP A 3 1.13 -13.06 -26.40
N LEU A 4 -0.17 -12.77 -26.37
CA LEU A 4 -1.05 -12.94 -27.52
C LEU A 4 -0.65 -12.01 -28.68
N VAL A 5 -0.34 -10.73 -28.39
CA VAL A 5 0.07 -9.77 -29.41
C VAL A 5 1.40 -10.18 -30.04
N ARG A 6 2.40 -10.51 -29.20
CA ARG A 6 3.73 -10.93 -29.68
C ARG A 6 3.70 -12.25 -30.47
N GLN A 7 2.86 -13.19 -30.05
CA GLN A 7 2.75 -14.49 -30.69
C GLN A 7 2.03 -14.41 -32.04
N HIS A 8 0.95 -13.68 -32.12
CA HIS A 8 0.02 -13.74 -33.27
C HIS A 8 0.12 -12.54 -34.22
N THR A 9 0.65 -11.39 -33.81
CA THR A 9 0.56 -10.15 -34.59
C THR A 9 1.93 -9.62 -35.04
N ALA A 10 1.92 -8.63 -35.93
CA ALA A 10 3.11 -7.90 -36.40
C ALA A 10 3.29 -6.53 -35.74
N LEU A 11 2.59 -6.26 -34.62
CA LEU A 11 2.67 -4.99 -33.92
C LEU A 11 4.01 -4.84 -33.21
N SER A 12 4.53 -3.62 -33.20
CA SER A 12 5.75 -3.24 -32.49
C SER A 12 5.50 -3.11 -30.98
N ASP A 13 6.57 -3.05 -30.17
CA ASP A 13 6.43 -2.80 -28.73
C ASP A 13 5.80 -1.44 -28.44
N THR A 14 6.05 -0.41 -29.26
CA THR A 14 5.41 0.91 -29.14
C THR A 14 3.92 0.90 -29.50
N ASP A 15 3.50 0.03 -30.43
CA ASP A 15 2.07 -0.19 -30.72
C ASP A 15 1.40 -0.91 -29.54
N LEU A 16 2.10 -1.85 -28.92
CA LEU A 16 1.63 -2.57 -27.76
C LEU A 16 1.46 -1.66 -26.54
N GLU A 17 2.41 -0.74 -26.30
CA GLU A 17 2.28 0.30 -25.27
C GLU A 17 1.04 1.18 -25.49
N TRP A 18 0.77 1.57 -26.75
CA TRP A 18 -0.44 2.32 -27.10
C TRP A 18 -1.72 1.54 -26.81
N LEU A 19 -1.75 0.24 -27.13
CA LEU A 19 -2.88 -0.62 -26.82
C LEU A 19 -3.06 -0.81 -25.32
N HIS A 20 -1.98 -0.89 -24.52
CA HIS A 20 -2.07 -0.93 -23.07
C HIS A 20 -2.67 0.34 -22.51
N LEU A 21 -2.21 1.50 -22.99
CA LEU A 21 -2.76 2.78 -22.59
C LEU A 21 -4.25 2.90 -22.95
N LEU A 22 -4.66 2.40 -24.12
CA LEU A 22 -6.06 2.33 -24.52
C LEU A 22 -6.89 1.42 -23.62
N VAL A 23 -6.38 0.23 -23.29
CA VAL A 23 -7.08 -0.74 -22.46
C VAL A 23 -7.22 -0.24 -21.01
N SER A 24 -6.27 0.54 -20.49
CA SER A 24 -6.41 1.18 -19.18
C SER A 24 -7.57 2.20 -19.11
N GLU A 25 -8.02 2.70 -20.26
CA GLU A 25 -9.16 3.63 -20.39
C GLU A 25 -10.50 2.92 -20.72
N TRP A 26 -10.49 1.62 -20.86
CA TRP A 26 -11.63 0.88 -21.41
C TRP A 26 -12.84 0.83 -20.50
N GLN A 27 -12.65 0.82 -19.18
CA GLN A 27 -13.76 0.88 -18.25
C GLN A 27 -14.62 2.13 -18.48
N LEU A 28 -13.98 3.28 -18.75
CA LEU A 28 -14.67 4.50 -19.09
C LEU A 28 -15.57 4.35 -20.33
N LEU A 29 -15.01 3.82 -21.42
CA LEU A 29 -15.75 3.66 -22.67
C LEU A 29 -16.87 2.60 -22.57
N SER A 30 -16.60 1.50 -21.86
CA SER A 30 -17.56 0.42 -21.60
C SER A 30 -18.74 0.94 -20.78
N ASP A 31 -18.47 1.62 -19.66
CA ASP A 31 -19.50 2.15 -18.76
C ASP A 31 -20.34 3.25 -19.41
N LEU A 32 -19.73 4.16 -20.19
CA LEU A 32 -20.45 5.20 -20.93
C LEU A 32 -21.32 4.63 -22.07
N SER A 33 -20.95 3.50 -22.63
CA SER A 33 -21.70 2.90 -23.74
C SER A 33 -22.65 1.80 -23.32
N PHE A 34 -22.68 1.40 -22.05
CA PHE A 34 -23.43 0.25 -21.55
C PHE A 34 -23.17 -1.00 -22.37
N ALA A 35 -21.92 -1.23 -22.77
CA ALA A 35 -21.58 -2.22 -23.79
C ALA A 35 -20.29 -2.96 -23.45
N ASP A 36 -20.25 -4.23 -23.83
CA ASP A 36 -19.01 -5.00 -23.82
C ASP A 36 -18.07 -4.53 -24.94
N LEU A 37 -16.78 -4.46 -24.64
CA LEU A 37 -15.72 -4.14 -25.57
C LEU A 37 -14.81 -5.34 -25.78
N VAL A 38 -14.50 -5.66 -27.03
CA VAL A 38 -13.52 -6.69 -27.40
C VAL A 38 -12.54 -6.10 -28.40
N LEU A 39 -11.24 -6.17 -28.12
CA LEU A 39 -10.19 -5.71 -29.05
C LEU A 39 -9.76 -6.85 -29.95
N TRP A 40 -9.94 -6.66 -31.22
CA TRP A 40 -9.53 -7.55 -32.29
C TRP A 40 -8.33 -6.97 -33.02
N VAL A 41 -7.24 -7.73 -33.09
CA VAL A 41 -6.01 -7.34 -33.79
C VAL A 41 -5.77 -8.30 -34.95
N PRO A 42 -5.42 -7.82 -36.16
CA PRO A 42 -5.13 -8.71 -37.28
C PRO A 42 -3.88 -9.54 -36.99
N THR A 43 -3.91 -10.81 -37.36
CA THR A 43 -2.77 -11.72 -37.28
C THR A 43 -1.66 -11.31 -38.27
N ARG A 44 -0.43 -11.77 -38.06
CA ARG A 44 0.75 -11.42 -38.85
C ARG A 44 0.57 -11.72 -40.36
N ASP A 45 -0.13 -12.78 -40.66
CA ASP A 45 -0.47 -13.18 -42.05
C ASP A 45 -1.69 -12.44 -42.64
N GLY A 46 -2.35 -11.61 -41.83
CA GLY A 46 -3.55 -10.86 -42.25
C GLY A 46 -4.79 -11.70 -42.53
N THR A 47 -4.78 -13.01 -42.26
CA THR A 47 -5.88 -13.93 -42.60
C THR A 47 -6.94 -14.06 -41.51
N ARG A 48 -6.60 -13.70 -40.27
CA ARG A 48 -7.45 -13.83 -39.09
C ARG A 48 -7.35 -12.60 -38.19
N TYR A 49 -8.21 -12.55 -37.21
CA TYR A 49 -8.12 -11.67 -36.04
C TYR A 49 -7.92 -12.48 -34.78
N VAL A 50 -7.14 -11.96 -33.84
CA VAL A 50 -7.05 -12.46 -32.48
C VAL A 50 -7.67 -11.43 -31.52
N SER A 51 -8.53 -11.90 -30.61
CA SER A 51 -9.00 -11.04 -29.51
C SER A 51 -7.95 -10.96 -28.42
N VAL A 52 -7.51 -9.75 -28.08
CA VAL A 52 -6.38 -9.52 -27.15
C VAL A 52 -6.80 -8.90 -25.82
N ALA A 53 -7.99 -8.32 -25.76
CA ALA A 53 -8.58 -7.78 -24.54
C ALA A 53 -10.11 -7.77 -24.60
N GLN A 54 -10.74 -7.86 -23.42
CA GLN A 54 -12.18 -7.74 -23.22
C GLN A 54 -12.47 -6.91 -21.99
N MET A 55 -13.55 -6.12 -22.05
CA MET A 55 -14.08 -5.34 -20.91
C MET A 55 -15.59 -5.44 -20.87
N ARG A 56 -16.12 -5.62 -19.67
CA ARG A 56 -17.57 -5.67 -19.41
C ARG A 56 -18.01 -4.37 -18.72
N PRO A 57 -19.20 -3.82 -19.05
CA PRO A 57 -19.70 -2.63 -18.38
C PRO A 57 -20.13 -2.93 -16.93
N ASN A 58 -19.87 -1.98 -16.03
CA ASN A 58 -20.47 -1.99 -14.68
C ASN A 58 -21.87 -1.35 -14.67
N THR A 59 -22.22 -0.64 -15.74
CA THR A 59 -23.44 0.18 -15.85
C THR A 59 -24.58 -0.50 -16.60
N GLY A 60 -24.32 -1.66 -17.22
CA GLY A 60 -25.29 -2.37 -18.03
C GLY A 60 -25.07 -3.89 -18.07
N PRO A 61 -26.03 -4.64 -18.66
CA PRO A 61 -25.90 -6.09 -18.82
C PRO A 61 -24.84 -6.45 -19.84
N THR A 62 -24.09 -7.53 -19.59
CA THR A 62 -23.13 -8.08 -20.55
C THR A 62 -23.82 -8.77 -21.73
N SER A 63 -23.16 -8.75 -22.88
CA SER A 63 -23.54 -9.48 -24.09
C SER A 63 -22.73 -10.78 -24.27
N TYR A 64 -21.75 -11.03 -23.42
CA TYR A 64 -20.88 -12.19 -23.44
C TYR A 64 -20.88 -12.90 -22.09
N GLN A 65 -21.22 -14.20 -22.08
CA GLN A 65 -21.08 -15.04 -20.87
C GLN A 65 -19.63 -15.53 -20.72
N ASP A 66 -19.00 -15.89 -21.83
CA ASP A 66 -17.64 -16.42 -21.87
C ASP A 66 -16.56 -15.33 -22.04
N ASP A 67 -15.31 -15.68 -21.71
CA ASP A 67 -14.15 -14.85 -21.99
C ASP A 67 -13.75 -15.03 -23.47
N MET A 68 -13.67 -13.89 -24.17
CA MET A 68 -13.31 -13.86 -25.59
C MET A 68 -11.80 -13.73 -25.83
N VAL A 69 -10.99 -13.50 -24.81
CA VAL A 69 -9.54 -13.29 -24.96
C VAL A 69 -8.86 -14.55 -25.51
N GLY A 70 -8.04 -14.39 -26.53
CA GLY A 70 -7.35 -15.49 -27.21
C GLY A 70 -8.11 -16.15 -28.36
N HIS A 71 -9.40 -15.80 -28.59
CA HIS A 71 -10.14 -16.35 -29.70
C HIS A 71 -9.61 -15.88 -31.06
N LEU A 72 -9.53 -16.79 -32.00
CA LEU A 72 -9.13 -16.56 -33.39
C LEU A 72 -10.33 -16.62 -34.33
N VAL A 73 -10.56 -15.58 -35.11
CA VAL A 73 -11.67 -15.51 -36.08
C VAL A 73 -11.10 -15.22 -37.49
N PRO A 74 -11.45 -16.02 -38.51
CA PRO A 74 -11.05 -15.75 -39.88
C PRO A 74 -11.63 -14.45 -40.42
N ARG A 75 -10.86 -13.74 -41.26
CA ARG A 75 -11.41 -12.60 -42.05
C ARG A 75 -12.59 -13.09 -42.93
N GLY A 76 -13.53 -12.19 -43.18
CA GLY A 76 -14.77 -12.50 -43.88
C GLY A 76 -15.89 -13.06 -42.99
N ARG A 77 -15.57 -13.55 -41.77
CA ARG A 77 -16.59 -14.01 -40.84
C ARG A 77 -17.30 -12.91 -40.07
N ARG A 78 -16.64 -11.75 -39.95
CA ARG A 78 -17.17 -10.56 -39.26
C ARG A 78 -17.04 -9.34 -40.16
N PRO A 79 -17.98 -9.10 -41.08
CA PRO A 79 -17.87 -8.04 -42.08
C PRO A 79 -17.64 -6.64 -41.52
N LEU A 80 -18.19 -6.34 -40.32
CA LEU A 80 -18.02 -5.04 -39.67
C LEU A 80 -16.58 -4.82 -39.20
N LEU A 81 -15.90 -5.89 -38.72
CA LEU A 81 -14.48 -5.79 -38.36
C LEU A 81 -13.62 -5.55 -39.60
N ASP A 82 -13.90 -6.28 -40.69
CA ASP A 82 -13.19 -6.16 -41.96
C ASP A 82 -13.35 -4.73 -42.51
N ALA A 83 -14.57 -4.22 -42.59
CA ALA A 83 -14.84 -2.87 -43.07
C ALA A 83 -14.18 -1.78 -42.19
N ALA A 84 -14.22 -1.92 -40.85
CA ALA A 84 -13.60 -0.96 -39.97
C ALA A 84 -12.08 -0.95 -40.07
N LEU A 85 -11.44 -2.13 -40.27
CA LEU A 85 -10.00 -2.23 -40.47
C LEU A 85 -9.57 -1.63 -41.82
N ASP A 86 -10.27 -1.99 -42.91
CA ASP A 86 -9.89 -1.65 -44.28
C ASP A 86 -10.21 -0.19 -44.62
N GLU A 87 -11.39 0.31 -44.21
CA GLU A 87 -11.83 1.67 -44.47
C GLU A 87 -11.32 2.67 -43.41
N GLY A 88 -10.89 2.19 -42.25
CA GLY A 88 -10.40 3.02 -41.15
C GLY A 88 -11.46 3.99 -40.58
N ARG A 89 -12.74 3.64 -40.67
CA ARG A 89 -13.87 4.40 -40.13
C ARG A 89 -14.72 3.54 -39.21
N ILE A 90 -15.49 4.19 -38.35
CA ILE A 90 -16.47 3.51 -37.50
C ILE A 90 -17.57 2.91 -38.37
N VAL A 91 -17.83 1.64 -38.20
CA VAL A 91 -18.88 0.90 -38.93
C VAL A 91 -19.92 0.39 -37.95
N ARG A 92 -21.20 0.62 -38.27
CA ARG A 92 -22.35 0.19 -37.46
C ARG A 92 -23.25 -0.71 -38.30
N GLU A 93 -23.77 -1.74 -37.66
CA GLU A 93 -24.80 -2.58 -38.28
C GLU A 93 -26.20 -1.96 -38.16
N GLY A 94 -27.05 -2.14 -39.15
CA GLY A 94 -28.42 -1.65 -39.11
C GLY A 94 -29.33 -2.52 -38.23
N ASP A 95 -29.27 -3.86 -38.44
CA ASP A 95 -30.06 -4.81 -37.69
C ASP A 95 -29.25 -5.50 -36.57
N PRO A 96 -29.89 -5.80 -35.40
CA PRO A 96 -29.20 -6.48 -34.32
C PRO A 96 -28.79 -7.92 -34.67
N GLU A 97 -27.56 -8.33 -34.30
CA GLU A 97 -27.17 -9.74 -34.29
C GLU A 97 -27.87 -10.49 -33.14
N TRP A 98 -28.39 -11.68 -33.40
CA TRP A 98 -28.91 -12.53 -32.32
C TRP A 98 -27.83 -13.49 -31.82
N ARG A 99 -27.53 -13.42 -30.53
CA ARG A 99 -26.57 -14.30 -29.83
C ARG A 99 -27.32 -14.99 -28.70
N GLU A 100 -27.51 -16.29 -28.76
CA GLU A 100 -28.17 -17.07 -27.70
C GLU A 100 -29.43 -16.37 -27.12
N GLU A 101 -30.36 -15.98 -27.93
CA GLU A 101 -31.61 -15.27 -27.55
C GLU A 101 -31.42 -13.77 -27.14
N VAL A 102 -30.20 -13.25 -27.14
CA VAL A 102 -29.90 -11.84 -26.82
C VAL A 102 -29.72 -11.06 -28.12
N PRO A 103 -30.53 -10.03 -28.39
CA PRO A 103 -30.28 -9.11 -29.49
C PRO A 103 -29.14 -8.18 -29.14
N VAL A 104 -28.07 -8.18 -29.91
CA VAL A 104 -26.86 -7.40 -29.70
C VAL A 104 -26.63 -6.45 -30.86
N ARG A 105 -26.46 -5.18 -30.58
CA ARG A 105 -25.98 -4.20 -31.55
C ARG A 105 -24.49 -4.14 -31.55
N VAL A 106 -23.89 -4.36 -32.72
CA VAL A 106 -22.44 -4.33 -32.90
C VAL A 106 -22.00 -3.03 -33.56
N GLU A 107 -20.98 -2.40 -33.04
CA GLU A 107 -20.28 -1.29 -33.67
C GLU A 107 -18.78 -1.59 -33.66
N SER A 108 -18.14 -1.41 -34.81
CA SER A 108 -16.70 -1.64 -34.98
C SER A 108 -15.97 -0.31 -35.08
N ILE A 109 -15.06 -0.05 -34.13
CA ILE A 109 -14.32 1.19 -33.96
C ILE A 109 -12.84 0.91 -34.26
N PRO A 110 -12.26 1.47 -35.34
CA PRO A 110 -10.85 1.26 -35.64
C PRO A 110 -9.98 1.98 -34.60
N VAL A 111 -8.95 1.28 -34.11
CA VAL A 111 -7.95 1.82 -33.21
C VAL A 111 -6.80 2.33 -34.05
N ARG A 112 -6.63 3.67 -34.09
CA ARG A 112 -5.62 4.34 -34.92
C ARG A 112 -4.48 4.88 -34.10
N ARG A 113 -3.25 4.74 -34.62
CA ARG A 113 -2.06 5.42 -34.12
C ARG A 113 -1.21 5.87 -35.32
N GLU A 114 -0.76 7.11 -35.32
CA GLU A 114 0.11 7.68 -36.36
C GLU A 114 -0.41 7.40 -37.79
N GLY A 115 -1.72 7.52 -37.98
CA GLY A 115 -2.35 7.30 -39.28
C GLY A 115 -2.66 5.82 -39.61
N ARG A 116 -2.10 4.85 -38.91
CA ARG A 116 -2.27 3.40 -39.13
C ARG A 116 -3.32 2.82 -38.21
N VAL A 117 -4.15 1.90 -38.70
CA VAL A 117 -5.09 1.15 -37.89
C VAL A 117 -4.37 -0.08 -37.31
N LEU A 118 -4.31 -0.18 -35.98
CA LEU A 118 -3.66 -1.27 -35.24
C LEU A 118 -4.58 -2.44 -35.00
N GLY A 119 -5.86 -2.20 -34.84
CA GLY A 119 -6.90 -3.17 -34.53
C GLY A 119 -8.28 -2.53 -34.53
N VAL A 120 -9.28 -3.28 -34.13
CA VAL A 120 -10.68 -2.83 -34.11
C VAL A 120 -11.31 -3.18 -32.76
N ILE A 121 -11.95 -2.22 -32.11
CA ILE A 121 -12.81 -2.47 -30.95
C ILE A 121 -14.19 -2.86 -31.46
N ALA A 122 -14.66 -4.05 -31.12
CA ALA A 122 -16.06 -4.41 -31.24
C ALA A 122 -16.81 -3.99 -29.97
N ARG A 123 -17.68 -2.98 -30.09
CA ARG A 123 -18.59 -2.53 -29.04
C ARG A 123 -19.92 -3.24 -29.20
N ASN A 124 -20.29 -4.05 -28.19
CA ASN A 124 -21.44 -4.95 -28.25
C ASN A 124 -22.45 -4.50 -27.19
N THR A 125 -23.57 -3.90 -27.64
CA THR A 125 -24.63 -3.41 -26.76
C THR A 125 -25.75 -4.43 -26.67
N ASN A 126 -26.07 -4.88 -25.45
CA ASN A 126 -27.19 -5.76 -25.19
C ASN A 126 -28.50 -4.95 -25.29
N LEU A 127 -29.43 -5.44 -26.14
CA LEU A 127 -30.71 -4.76 -26.39
C LEU A 127 -31.90 -5.41 -25.69
N LEU A 128 -31.72 -6.38 -24.80
CA LEU A 128 -32.82 -7.04 -24.07
C LEU A 128 -33.67 -6.07 -23.26
N THR A 129 -33.12 -4.98 -22.78
CA THR A 129 -33.79 -3.99 -21.92
C THR A 129 -34.02 -2.64 -22.63
N VAL A 130 -34.33 -2.68 -23.94
CA VAL A 130 -34.54 -1.42 -24.68
C VAL A 130 -35.78 -0.70 -24.14
N ARG A 131 -35.55 0.45 -23.53
CA ARG A 131 -36.54 1.44 -23.11
C ARG A 131 -36.16 2.80 -23.66
N THR A 132 -37.04 3.78 -23.55
CA THR A 132 -36.68 5.15 -23.88
C THR A 132 -35.53 5.60 -22.97
N PRO A 133 -34.37 5.97 -23.54
CA PRO A 133 -33.21 6.33 -22.75
C PRO A 133 -33.47 7.62 -21.93
N SER A 134 -33.04 7.61 -20.69
CA SER A 134 -33.04 8.78 -19.83
C SER A 134 -32.05 9.85 -20.30
N ARG A 135 -32.15 11.08 -19.78
CA ARG A 135 -31.18 12.15 -20.06
C ARG A 135 -29.75 11.73 -19.71
N LEU A 136 -29.57 10.99 -18.63
CA LEU A 136 -28.28 10.40 -18.22
C LEU A 136 -27.74 9.47 -19.31
N GLU A 137 -28.54 8.48 -19.73
CA GLU A 137 -28.14 7.49 -20.74
C GLU A 137 -27.82 8.17 -22.09
N LEU A 138 -28.58 9.17 -22.50
CA LEU A 138 -28.30 9.93 -23.72
C LEU A 138 -26.95 10.67 -23.64
N THR A 139 -26.66 11.30 -22.49
CA THR A 139 -25.39 12.00 -22.27
C THR A 139 -24.21 11.03 -22.28
N TYR A 140 -24.38 9.87 -21.65
CA TYR A 140 -23.35 8.84 -21.61
C TYR A 140 -23.07 8.29 -23.02
N LEU A 141 -24.09 7.91 -23.76
CA LEU A 141 -23.95 7.41 -25.13
C LEU A 141 -23.33 8.44 -26.07
N GLN A 142 -23.70 9.72 -25.93
CA GLN A 142 -23.08 10.81 -26.70
C GLN A 142 -21.59 10.94 -26.37
N SER A 143 -21.23 10.87 -25.08
CA SER A 143 -19.84 10.92 -24.62
C SER A 143 -19.03 9.72 -25.11
N ALA A 144 -19.61 8.52 -25.08
CA ALA A 144 -19.00 7.33 -25.66
C ALA A 144 -18.76 7.45 -27.16
N SER A 145 -19.72 8.06 -27.88
CA SER A 145 -19.59 8.32 -29.34
C SER A 145 -18.45 9.30 -29.64
N ASP A 146 -18.31 10.37 -28.85
CA ASP A 146 -17.23 11.34 -28.99
C ASP A 146 -15.85 10.69 -28.75
N LEU A 147 -15.72 9.87 -27.70
CA LEU A 147 -14.49 9.12 -27.42
C LEU A 147 -14.18 8.09 -28.52
N ALA A 148 -15.19 7.38 -29.03
CA ALA A 148 -15.01 6.44 -30.14
C ALA A 148 -14.47 7.14 -31.40
N GLN A 149 -14.96 8.35 -31.71
CA GLN A 149 -14.43 9.16 -32.81
C GLN A 149 -12.99 9.58 -32.57
N MET A 150 -12.61 9.92 -31.33
CA MET A 150 -11.23 10.24 -30.97
C MET A 150 -10.31 9.02 -31.10
N ILE A 151 -10.75 7.83 -30.71
CA ILE A 151 -10.00 6.56 -30.90
C ILE A 151 -9.78 6.31 -32.40
N ALA A 152 -10.85 6.43 -33.19
CA ALA A 152 -10.77 6.24 -34.66
C ALA A 152 -9.89 7.28 -35.35
N ALA A 153 -9.75 8.48 -34.78
CA ALA A 153 -8.87 9.53 -35.26
C ALA A 153 -7.43 9.42 -34.73
N GLY A 154 -7.14 8.54 -33.75
CA GLY A 154 -5.85 8.42 -33.07
C GLY A 154 -5.55 9.55 -32.07
N ALA A 155 -6.59 10.24 -31.59
CA ALA A 155 -6.53 11.34 -30.63
C ALA A 155 -6.79 10.91 -29.18
N PHE A 156 -7.09 9.65 -28.94
CA PHE A 156 -7.29 9.02 -27.65
C PHE A 156 -6.74 7.57 -27.68
N PRO A 157 -6.07 7.09 -26.64
CA PRO A 157 -5.79 7.71 -25.33
C PRO A 157 -4.75 8.85 -25.40
N PHE A 158 -4.56 9.56 -24.28
CA PHE A 158 -3.58 10.64 -24.21
C PHE A 158 -2.21 10.09 -23.80
N PRO A 159 -1.13 10.33 -24.60
CA PRO A 159 0.22 9.90 -24.26
C PRO A 159 0.71 10.50 -22.94
N GLY A 160 1.44 9.70 -22.16
CA GLY A 160 2.06 10.17 -20.91
C GLY A 160 1.14 10.23 -19.69
N GLN A 161 -0.12 9.81 -19.81
CA GLN A 161 -1.00 9.59 -18.67
C GLN A 161 -1.08 8.10 -18.34
N GLN A 162 -0.53 7.71 -17.19
CA GLN A 162 -0.85 6.42 -16.59
C GLN A 162 -2.08 6.61 -15.70
N VAL A 163 -3.16 5.92 -16.01
CA VAL A 163 -4.38 5.88 -15.21
C VAL A 163 -4.23 4.75 -14.21
N ASP A 164 -4.25 5.08 -12.95
CA ASP A 164 -4.40 4.08 -11.90
C ASP A 164 -5.87 3.63 -11.87
N MET A 165 -6.15 2.45 -12.40
CA MET A 165 -7.51 1.92 -12.53
C MET A 165 -8.23 1.75 -11.19
N ASP A 166 -7.50 1.61 -10.08
CA ASP A 166 -8.07 1.41 -8.75
C ASP A 166 -8.33 2.74 -8.03
N ALA A 167 -7.47 3.73 -8.25
CA ALA A 167 -7.55 5.03 -7.58
C ALA A 167 -8.33 6.09 -8.36
N SER A 168 -8.31 6.05 -9.71
CA SER A 168 -8.96 7.07 -10.56
C SER A 168 -10.48 7.07 -10.45
N PRO A 169 -11.13 8.25 -10.54
CA PRO A 169 -12.57 8.38 -10.57
C PRO A 169 -13.21 7.61 -11.74
N ARG A 170 -14.31 6.91 -11.47
CA ARG A 170 -15.10 6.13 -12.44
C ARG A 170 -16.39 6.87 -12.83
N VAL A 171 -17.01 6.44 -13.92
CA VAL A 171 -18.30 7.00 -14.39
C VAL A 171 -19.38 6.95 -13.32
N GLY A 172 -19.43 5.86 -12.54
CA GLY A 172 -20.39 5.67 -11.46
C GLY A 172 -20.16 6.55 -10.23
N ASP A 173 -18.92 7.00 -9.98
CA ASP A 173 -18.60 7.88 -8.85
C ASP A 173 -19.19 9.29 -9.05
N GLY A 174 -19.14 9.79 -10.27
CA GLY A 174 -19.73 11.04 -10.69
C GLY A 174 -19.20 11.49 -12.04
N LEU A 175 -20.08 12.06 -12.86
CA LEU A 175 -19.73 12.55 -14.19
C LEU A 175 -20.35 13.94 -14.41
N ILE A 176 -19.53 14.84 -14.95
CA ILE A 176 -19.94 16.16 -15.41
C ILE A 176 -19.51 16.31 -16.87
N ARG A 177 -20.42 16.75 -17.73
CA ARG A 177 -20.12 17.12 -19.12
C ARG A 177 -20.10 18.63 -19.26
N LEU A 178 -18.99 19.14 -19.79
CA LEU A 178 -18.77 20.54 -20.05
C LEU A 178 -18.86 20.83 -21.56
N ASP A 179 -19.27 22.03 -21.89
CA ASP A 179 -19.13 22.59 -23.25
C ASP A 179 -17.71 23.10 -23.55
N ALA A 180 -17.52 23.72 -24.73
CA ALA A 180 -16.23 24.24 -25.16
C ALA A 180 -15.69 25.36 -24.25
N ASP A 181 -16.55 26.09 -23.55
CA ASP A 181 -16.19 27.21 -22.68
C ASP A 181 -16.01 26.79 -21.23
N GLY A 182 -16.25 25.50 -20.88
CA GLY A 182 -16.11 24.96 -19.52
C GLY A 182 -17.38 25.14 -18.67
N VAL A 183 -18.50 25.45 -19.32
CA VAL A 183 -19.81 25.54 -18.66
C VAL A 183 -20.43 24.14 -18.55
N VAL A 184 -21.03 23.86 -17.40
CA VAL A 184 -21.65 22.56 -17.12
C VAL A 184 -22.94 22.40 -17.92
N HIS A 185 -22.91 21.48 -18.87
CA HIS A 185 -24.09 21.11 -19.67
C HIS A 185 -24.91 20.00 -19.03
N TYR A 186 -24.24 19.09 -18.32
CA TYR A 186 -24.86 18.00 -17.60
C TYR A 186 -23.99 17.59 -16.40
N ALA A 187 -24.63 17.24 -15.30
CA ALA A 187 -24.01 16.60 -14.15
C ALA A 187 -24.85 15.40 -13.71
N SER A 188 -24.19 14.29 -13.42
CA SER A 188 -24.84 13.11 -12.85
C SER A 188 -25.31 13.38 -11.42
N PRO A 189 -26.29 12.61 -10.87
CA PRO A 189 -26.74 12.78 -9.50
C PRO A 189 -25.61 12.73 -8.47
N ASN A 190 -24.64 11.82 -8.66
CA ASN A 190 -23.47 11.71 -7.78
C ASN A 190 -22.55 12.92 -7.92
N GLY A 191 -22.38 13.44 -9.14
CA GLY A 191 -21.61 14.66 -9.40
C GLY A 191 -22.24 15.88 -8.71
N LEU A 192 -23.55 16.07 -8.81
CA LEU A 192 -24.29 17.12 -8.09
C LEU A 192 -24.16 16.97 -6.57
N SER A 193 -24.36 15.76 -6.05
CA SER A 193 -24.24 15.48 -4.62
C SER A 193 -22.87 15.77 -4.05
N ALA A 194 -21.80 15.49 -4.82
CA ALA A 194 -20.43 15.80 -4.41
C ALA A 194 -20.22 17.32 -4.28
N TYR A 195 -20.62 18.12 -5.27
CA TYR A 195 -20.50 19.57 -5.21
C TYR A 195 -21.37 20.20 -4.12
N HIS A 196 -22.57 19.67 -3.85
CA HIS A 196 -23.36 20.12 -2.72
C HIS A 196 -22.69 19.86 -1.37
N ARG A 197 -22.02 18.70 -1.21
CA ARG A 197 -21.24 18.42 0.02
C ARG A 197 -20.04 19.36 0.18
N LEU A 198 -19.45 19.82 -0.94
CA LEU A 198 -18.38 20.81 -0.89
C LEU A 198 -18.87 22.22 -0.50
N GLY A 199 -20.19 22.43 -0.42
CA GLY A 199 -20.78 23.70 0.00
C GLY A 199 -21.48 24.48 -1.12
N LEU A 200 -21.62 23.92 -2.33
CA LEU A 200 -22.38 24.56 -3.40
C LEU A 200 -23.89 24.57 -3.05
N ALA A 201 -24.46 25.74 -2.92
CA ALA A 201 -25.88 25.91 -2.62
C ALA A 201 -26.77 26.06 -3.86
N SER A 202 -26.18 26.43 -5.00
CA SER A 202 -26.88 26.68 -6.28
C SER A 202 -26.84 25.45 -7.20
N ASP A 203 -27.62 25.49 -8.29
CA ASP A 203 -27.53 24.47 -9.34
C ASP A 203 -26.17 24.56 -10.04
N LEU A 204 -25.56 23.42 -10.29
CA LEU A 204 -24.27 23.30 -10.97
C LEU A 204 -24.43 23.50 -12.49
N VAL A 205 -25.57 23.07 -13.06
CA VAL A 205 -25.81 23.15 -14.51
C VAL A 205 -25.94 24.61 -14.95
N GLY A 206 -25.26 24.95 -16.03
CA GLY A 206 -25.19 26.31 -16.57
C GLY A 206 -24.10 27.20 -15.95
N GLN A 207 -23.36 26.70 -14.97
CA GLN A 207 -22.27 27.44 -14.34
C GLN A 207 -20.90 26.98 -14.88
N HIS A 208 -19.89 27.83 -14.76
CA HIS A 208 -18.51 27.51 -15.18
C HIS A 208 -17.81 26.69 -14.10
N LEU A 209 -17.56 25.39 -14.38
CA LEU A 209 -17.08 24.42 -13.38
C LEU A 209 -15.78 24.88 -12.71
N GLY A 210 -14.84 25.40 -13.50
CA GLY A 210 -13.55 25.85 -12.96
C GLY A 210 -13.68 27.00 -11.98
N GLN A 211 -14.56 27.97 -12.24
CA GLN A 211 -14.80 29.12 -11.35
C GLN A 211 -15.40 28.66 -10.03
N ILE A 212 -16.47 27.85 -10.08
CA ILE A 212 -17.11 27.32 -8.87
C ILE A 212 -16.14 26.48 -8.05
N THR A 213 -15.38 25.62 -8.69
CA THR A 213 -14.39 24.78 -7.99
C THR A 213 -13.35 25.65 -7.29
N ALA A 214 -12.90 26.73 -7.93
CA ALA A 214 -11.96 27.66 -7.33
C ALA A 214 -12.56 28.50 -6.20
N GLU A 215 -13.85 28.87 -6.30
CA GLU A 215 -14.58 29.59 -5.22
C GLU A 215 -14.82 28.74 -3.97
N LEU A 216 -15.04 27.44 -4.15
CA LEU A 216 -15.23 26.50 -3.06
C LEU A 216 -13.91 26.07 -2.37
N ALA A 217 -12.79 26.16 -3.08
CA ALA A 217 -11.47 25.87 -2.52
C ALA A 217 -11.06 26.98 -1.51
N PRO A 218 -10.46 26.63 -0.36
CA PRO A 218 -10.03 27.63 0.62
C PRO A 218 -8.85 28.44 0.06
N SER A 219 -9.15 29.59 -0.54
CA SER A 219 -8.13 30.46 -1.11
C SER A 219 -7.46 31.30 -0.04
N ARG A 220 -6.15 31.17 0.12
CA ARG A 220 -5.29 32.14 0.82
C ARG A 220 -4.72 33.21 -0.13
N GLY A 221 -5.30 33.38 -1.33
CA GLY A 221 -4.76 34.27 -2.37
C GLY A 221 -5.74 34.50 -3.54
N PRO A 222 -5.32 35.18 -4.61
CA PRO A 222 -6.12 35.34 -5.82
C PRO A 222 -6.49 33.96 -6.40
N VAL A 223 -7.64 33.90 -7.06
CA VAL A 223 -8.16 32.66 -7.69
C VAL A 223 -7.05 31.99 -8.49
N ASP A 224 -6.77 30.73 -8.16
CA ASP A 224 -5.74 29.97 -8.86
C ASP A 224 -6.19 29.69 -10.30
N GLU A 225 -5.70 30.49 -11.25
CA GLU A 225 -6.02 30.33 -12.67
C GLU A 225 -5.67 28.94 -13.21
N ALA A 226 -4.67 28.26 -12.59
CA ALA A 226 -4.34 26.90 -12.95
C ALA A 226 -5.46 25.94 -12.55
N LEU A 227 -6.06 26.09 -11.36
CA LEU A 227 -7.20 25.31 -10.92
C LEU A 227 -8.41 25.53 -11.83
N VAL A 228 -8.70 26.78 -12.19
CA VAL A 228 -9.79 27.10 -13.14
C VAL A 228 -9.60 26.40 -14.47
N LYS A 229 -8.40 26.45 -15.04
CA LYS A 229 -8.07 25.77 -16.31
C LYS A 229 -8.14 24.26 -16.20
N LEU A 230 -7.66 23.70 -15.10
CA LEU A 230 -7.71 22.24 -14.85
C LEU A 230 -9.14 21.75 -14.71
N ALA A 231 -9.94 22.37 -13.85
CA ALA A 231 -11.33 21.98 -13.62
C ALA A 231 -12.23 22.23 -14.84
N SER A 232 -11.87 23.17 -15.72
CA SER A 232 -12.58 23.38 -17.00
C SER A 232 -12.23 22.34 -18.08
N GLY A 233 -11.32 21.39 -17.79
CA GLY A 233 -11.02 20.27 -18.68
C GLY A 233 -10.30 20.66 -19.98
N TYR A 234 -9.45 21.69 -19.97
CA TYR A 234 -8.67 22.07 -21.16
C TYR A 234 -7.56 21.09 -21.51
N ALA A 235 -7.02 20.41 -20.50
CA ALA A 235 -6.00 19.39 -20.65
C ALA A 235 -6.43 18.09 -19.93
N PRO A 236 -5.98 16.93 -20.44
CA PRO A 236 -6.20 15.67 -19.73
C PRO A 236 -5.36 15.68 -18.45
N ARG A 237 -6.01 15.58 -17.29
CA ARG A 237 -5.33 15.57 -16.00
C ARG A 237 -6.22 15.04 -14.89
N GLU A 238 -5.55 14.44 -13.90
CA GLU A 238 -6.14 14.04 -12.63
C GLU A 238 -5.53 14.89 -11.50
N PHE A 239 -6.38 15.36 -10.56
CA PHE A 239 -5.98 16.23 -9.46
C PHE A 239 -7.02 16.17 -8.33
N GLU A 240 -6.59 16.56 -7.14
CA GLU A 240 -7.47 16.68 -5.98
C GLU A 240 -7.73 18.14 -5.65
N VAL A 241 -8.95 18.40 -5.18
CA VAL A 241 -9.35 19.70 -4.67
C VAL A 241 -9.87 19.53 -3.27
N GLU A 242 -9.22 20.19 -2.33
CA GLU A 242 -9.66 20.29 -0.95
C GLU A 242 -10.53 21.53 -0.78
N CYS A 243 -11.73 21.34 -0.26
CA CYS A 243 -12.69 22.41 0.06
C CYS A 243 -13.06 22.34 1.53
N SER A 244 -13.75 23.37 2.03
CA SER A 244 -14.24 23.39 3.44
C SER A 244 -15.15 22.21 3.79
N GLY A 245 -15.87 21.66 2.84
CA GLY A 245 -16.80 20.53 3.02
C GLY A 245 -16.18 19.15 2.75
N GLY A 246 -14.97 19.06 2.21
CA GLY A 246 -14.34 17.77 1.91
C GLY A 246 -13.27 17.83 0.83
N VAL A 247 -12.89 16.65 0.33
CA VAL A 247 -11.89 16.48 -0.73
C VAL A 247 -12.52 15.71 -1.88
N ILE A 248 -12.43 16.27 -3.08
CA ILE A 248 -12.82 15.59 -4.31
C ILE A 248 -11.60 15.35 -5.19
N GLN A 249 -11.57 14.18 -5.80
CA GLN A 249 -10.64 13.84 -6.88
C GLN A 249 -11.35 14.06 -8.20
N LEU A 250 -10.73 14.82 -9.10
CA LEU A 250 -11.25 15.19 -10.40
C LEU A 250 -10.35 14.63 -11.49
N ARG A 251 -10.95 14.09 -12.54
CA ARG A 251 -10.25 13.65 -13.75
C ARG A 251 -10.89 14.27 -14.97
N ALA A 252 -10.14 15.15 -15.65
CA ALA A 252 -10.59 15.85 -16.82
C ALA A 252 -10.14 15.15 -18.11
N ILE A 253 -11.07 15.00 -19.06
CA ILE A 253 -10.89 14.33 -20.36
C ILE A 253 -11.42 15.27 -21.44
N PRO A 254 -10.54 16.03 -22.13
CA PRO A 254 -10.96 16.94 -23.20
C PRO A 254 -11.53 16.16 -24.39
N LEU A 255 -12.67 16.58 -24.90
CA LEU A 255 -13.33 15.99 -26.06
C LEU A 255 -12.97 16.75 -27.34
N LYS A 256 -12.27 16.07 -28.26
CA LYS A 256 -11.79 16.59 -29.54
C LYS A 256 -12.04 15.61 -30.70
N PRO A 257 -13.30 15.20 -30.99
CA PRO A 257 -13.59 14.10 -31.92
C PRO A 257 -13.11 14.35 -33.35
N LYS A 258 -12.90 15.58 -33.77
CA LYS A 258 -12.38 15.93 -35.10
C LYS A 258 -11.22 16.93 -35.00
N GLY A 259 -10.43 16.83 -33.95
CA GLY A 259 -9.33 17.76 -33.67
C GLY A 259 -9.78 19.10 -33.05
N VAL A 260 -11.07 19.42 -33.10
CA VAL A 260 -11.65 20.62 -32.50
C VAL A 260 -12.25 20.28 -31.14
N ARG A 261 -11.94 21.07 -30.12
CA ARG A 261 -12.49 20.91 -28.79
C ARG A 261 -13.99 21.26 -28.79
N ILE A 262 -14.82 20.31 -28.40
CA ILE A 262 -16.28 20.48 -28.24
C ILE A 262 -16.71 20.56 -26.77
N GLY A 263 -15.79 20.31 -25.85
CA GLY A 263 -16.03 20.30 -24.41
C GLY A 263 -15.09 19.36 -23.69
N SER A 264 -15.52 18.87 -22.54
CA SER A 264 -14.79 17.87 -21.77
C SER A 264 -15.73 17.00 -20.93
N LEU A 265 -15.25 15.82 -20.56
CA LEU A 265 -15.79 15.02 -19.48
C LEU A 265 -14.94 15.27 -18.23
N VAL A 266 -15.60 15.44 -17.10
CA VAL A 266 -14.96 15.48 -15.80
C VAL A 266 -15.57 14.36 -14.95
N LEU A 267 -14.76 13.35 -14.66
CA LEU A 267 -15.09 12.34 -13.69
C LEU A 267 -14.68 12.86 -12.31
N LEU A 268 -15.48 12.53 -11.31
CA LEU A 268 -15.18 12.99 -9.96
C LEU A 268 -15.55 11.92 -8.92
N ARG A 269 -14.74 11.86 -7.86
CA ARG A 269 -14.92 10.97 -6.72
C ARG A 269 -14.75 11.77 -5.43
N ASP A 270 -15.68 11.58 -4.52
CA ASP A 270 -15.54 12.10 -3.16
C ASP A 270 -14.59 11.18 -2.38
N VAL A 271 -13.45 11.72 -2.01
CA VAL A 271 -12.40 11.01 -1.26
C VAL A 271 -12.24 11.54 0.17
N THR A 272 -13.23 12.31 0.66
CA THR A 272 -13.21 12.95 1.97
C THR A 272 -12.93 11.95 3.11
N GLU A 273 -13.72 10.89 3.17
CA GLU A 273 -13.55 9.87 4.22
C GLU A 273 -12.24 9.09 4.08
N LEU A 274 -11.79 8.84 2.85
CA LEU A 274 -10.50 8.19 2.60
C LEU A 274 -9.36 9.05 3.13
N ARG A 275 -9.34 10.34 2.75
CA ARG A 275 -8.30 11.28 3.19
C ARG A 275 -8.35 11.56 4.68
N ARG A 276 -9.55 11.57 5.27
CA ARG A 276 -9.69 11.68 6.72
C ARG A 276 -9.07 10.49 7.45
N ARG A 277 -9.35 9.26 7.01
CA ARG A 277 -8.78 8.05 7.61
C ARG A 277 -7.26 7.99 7.46
N GLU A 278 -6.73 8.36 6.30
CA GLU A 278 -5.28 8.45 6.09
C GLU A 278 -4.62 9.46 7.06
N ARG A 279 -5.21 10.66 7.22
CA ARG A 279 -4.73 11.66 8.17
C ARG A 279 -4.82 11.17 9.62
N GLU A 280 -5.88 10.47 9.98
CA GLU A 280 -6.04 9.87 11.32
C GLU A 280 -4.97 8.82 11.58
N LEU A 281 -4.64 7.96 10.60
CA LEU A 281 -3.55 6.98 10.71
C LEU A 281 -2.20 7.66 10.88
N ILE A 282 -1.86 8.63 10.02
CA ILE A 282 -0.61 9.40 10.11
C ILE A 282 -0.49 10.09 11.49
N THR A 283 -1.59 10.66 12.00
CA THR A 283 -1.61 11.33 13.30
C THR A 283 -1.41 10.33 14.45
N LYS A 284 -2.03 9.14 14.38
CA LYS A 284 -1.82 8.06 15.36
C LYS A 284 -0.37 7.62 15.38
N ASP A 285 0.24 7.39 14.22
CA ASP A 285 1.65 6.98 14.11
C ASP A 285 2.59 8.03 14.68
N ALA A 286 2.33 9.31 14.40
CA ALA A 286 3.11 10.41 14.98
C ALA A 286 2.96 10.46 16.50
N THR A 287 1.74 10.23 17.03
CA THR A 287 1.46 10.22 18.46
C THR A 287 2.17 9.05 19.15
N ILE A 288 2.14 7.85 18.57
CA ILE A 288 2.83 6.67 19.11
C ILE A 288 4.34 6.92 19.19
N ARG A 289 4.96 7.45 18.14
CA ARG A 289 6.39 7.83 18.16
C ARG A 289 6.70 8.86 19.25
N GLU A 290 5.86 9.87 19.41
CA GLU A 290 6.04 10.88 20.44
C GLU A 290 5.95 10.27 21.85
N ILE A 291 5.02 9.33 22.08
CA ILE A 291 4.90 8.60 23.34
C ILE A 291 6.19 7.84 23.63
N HIS A 292 6.73 7.06 22.70
CA HIS A 292 7.98 6.33 22.88
C HIS A 292 9.16 7.26 23.17
N HIS A 293 9.28 8.37 22.45
CA HIS A 293 10.30 9.38 22.73
C HIS A 293 10.17 10.00 24.14
N ARG A 294 8.94 10.29 24.58
CA ARG A 294 8.69 10.82 25.94
C ARG A 294 9.00 9.78 27.01
N VAL A 295 8.61 8.51 26.81
CA VAL A 295 8.95 7.41 27.72
C VAL A 295 10.46 7.27 27.84
N LYS A 296 11.22 7.26 26.73
CA LYS A 296 12.68 7.23 26.72
C LYS A 296 13.26 8.38 27.55
N ASN A 297 12.81 9.63 27.31
CA ASN A 297 13.30 10.81 28.01
C ASN A 297 13.03 10.75 29.53
N ASN A 298 11.85 10.26 29.91
CA ASN A 298 11.49 10.06 31.31
C ASN A 298 12.40 8.99 31.97
N LEU A 299 12.62 7.86 31.28
CA LEU A 299 13.51 6.80 31.77
C LEU A 299 14.96 7.30 31.93
N GLN A 300 15.47 8.10 30.98
CA GLN A 300 16.79 8.73 31.11
C GLN A 300 16.89 9.68 32.31
N THR A 301 15.84 10.46 32.58
CA THR A 301 15.77 11.32 33.75
C THR A 301 15.76 10.51 35.04
N VAL A 302 14.98 9.44 35.12
CA VAL A 302 14.95 8.51 36.27
C VAL A 302 16.34 7.91 36.48
N ALA A 303 16.97 7.40 35.41
CA ALA A 303 18.33 6.84 35.49
C ALA A 303 19.35 7.85 36.01
N ALA A 304 19.26 9.11 35.56
CA ALA A 304 20.14 10.17 36.06
C ALA A 304 19.93 10.48 37.54
N LEU A 305 18.67 10.51 38.00
CA LEU A 305 18.34 10.70 39.43
C LEU A 305 18.84 9.53 40.28
N LEU A 306 18.66 8.29 39.83
CA LEU A 306 19.16 7.10 40.51
C LEU A 306 20.70 7.11 40.62
N ARG A 307 21.42 7.51 39.56
CA ARG A 307 22.88 7.69 39.57
C ARG A 307 23.32 8.74 40.59
N LEU A 308 22.60 9.87 40.69
CA LEU A 308 22.89 10.91 41.69
C LEU A 308 22.67 10.39 43.11
N GLN A 309 21.63 9.61 43.35
CA GLN A 309 21.38 8.97 44.66
C GLN A 309 22.47 7.94 44.99
N ALA A 310 22.85 7.09 44.03
CA ALA A 310 23.92 6.11 44.22
C ALA A 310 25.25 6.75 44.66
N ARG A 311 25.59 7.91 44.08
CA ARG A 311 26.81 8.69 44.48
C ARG A 311 26.75 9.27 45.89
N ARG A 312 25.55 9.47 46.45
CA ARG A 312 25.34 10.02 47.79
C ARG A 312 25.16 8.93 48.85
N MET A 313 25.08 7.65 48.46
CA MET A 313 24.91 6.55 49.37
C MET A 313 26.24 6.17 50.04
N ASP A 314 26.24 6.12 51.36
CA ASP A 314 27.40 5.67 52.15
C ASP A 314 27.51 4.14 52.18
N SER A 315 26.37 3.41 52.04
CA SER A 315 26.34 1.96 52.01
C SER A 315 26.80 1.43 50.66
N PRO A 316 27.85 0.62 50.57
CA PRO A 316 28.26 -0.05 49.32
C PRO A 316 27.13 -0.90 48.70
N GLN A 317 26.38 -1.65 49.52
CA GLN A 317 25.24 -2.49 49.06
C GLN A 317 24.11 -1.62 48.50
N GLY A 318 23.78 -0.48 49.13
CA GLY A 318 22.76 0.44 48.62
C GLY A 318 23.15 1.08 47.29
N ARG A 319 24.44 1.38 47.13
CA ARG A 319 25.00 1.95 45.89
C ARG A 319 24.91 0.95 44.74
N GLU A 320 25.21 -0.32 45.01
CA GLU A 320 25.14 -1.40 44.05
C GLU A 320 23.70 -1.67 43.58
N ALA A 321 22.73 -1.74 44.50
CA ALA A 321 21.31 -1.88 44.19
C ALA A 321 20.79 -0.73 43.32
N LEU A 322 21.21 0.53 43.56
CA LEU A 322 20.83 1.68 42.74
C LEU A 322 21.47 1.61 41.35
N ASN A 323 22.71 1.18 41.22
CA ASN A 323 23.37 1.01 39.92
C ASN A 323 22.71 -0.11 39.11
N GLU A 324 22.30 -1.18 39.76
CA GLU A 324 21.51 -2.24 39.13
C GLU A 324 20.16 -1.70 38.58
N ALA A 325 19.45 -0.90 39.39
CA ALA A 325 18.22 -0.25 38.94
C ALA A 325 18.45 0.70 37.74
N VAL A 326 19.57 1.40 37.69
CA VAL A 326 19.97 2.26 36.56
C VAL A 326 20.15 1.43 35.28
N ARG A 327 20.79 0.27 35.37
CA ARG A 327 20.98 -0.64 34.21
C ARG A 327 19.67 -1.15 33.66
N ARG A 328 18.74 -1.60 34.54
CA ARG A 328 17.39 -2.04 34.15
C ARG A 328 16.59 -0.94 33.45
N VAL A 329 16.63 0.29 33.98
CA VAL A 329 16.00 1.43 33.32
C VAL A 329 16.66 1.71 31.96
N GLY A 330 17.96 1.50 31.85
CA GLY A 330 18.72 1.65 30.60
C GLY A 330 18.28 0.68 29.52
N SER A 331 18.10 -0.62 29.87
CA SER A 331 17.64 -1.64 28.90
C SER A 331 16.23 -1.34 28.38
N ILE A 332 15.31 -0.90 29.25
CA ILE A 332 13.96 -0.47 28.83
C ILE A 332 14.04 0.73 27.88
N ALA A 333 14.91 1.70 28.15
CA ALA A 333 15.08 2.89 27.30
C ALA A 333 15.60 2.52 25.90
N ILE A 334 16.47 1.52 25.77
CA ILE A 334 16.97 0.99 24.49
C ILE A 334 15.80 0.42 23.66
N VAL A 335 14.93 -0.38 24.25
CA VAL A 335 13.76 -0.95 23.56
C VAL A 335 12.84 0.15 23.06
N HIS A 336 12.48 1.11 23.93
CA HIS A 336 11.60 2.22 23.54
C HIS A 336 12.21 3.12 22.45
N GLU A 337 13.54 3.24 22.40
CA GLU A 337 14.21 3.94 21.31
C GLU A 337 14.10 3.20 19.98
N THR A 338 14.28 1.89 19.98
CA THR A 338 14.16 1.05 18.77
C THR A 338 12.71 1.01 18.29
N LEU A 339 11.72 0.90 19.21
CA LEU A 339 10.29 0.97 18.87
C LEU A 339 9.90 2.31 18.24
N SER A 340 10.51 3.42 18.66
CA SER A 340 10.19 4.75 18.10
C SER A 340 10.58 4.90 16.63
N GLN A 341 11.43 4.03 16.11
CA GLN A 341 11.89 4.04 14.71
C GLN A 341 11.04 3.17 13.79
N ASN A 342 10.27 2.24 14.34
CA ASN A 342 9.41 1.32 13.59
C ASN A 342 7.93 1.72 13.73
N LEU A 343 7.16 1.58 12.63
CA LEU A 343 5.72 1.87 12.59
C LEU A 343 4.87 0.76 13.22
N ASP A 344 5.37 -0.46 13.17
CA ASP A 344 4.74 -1.62 13.79
C ASP A 344 5.30 -1.77 15.22
N GLU A 345 4.48 -2.24 16.17
CA GLU A 345 4.90 -2.57 17.53
C GLU A 345 5.87 -3.79 17.57
N ARG A 346 6.70 -3.91 16.54
CA ARG A 346 7.67 -4.98 16.31
C ARG A 346 9.07 -4.40 16.12
N VAL A 347 10.07 -5.07 16.67
CA VAL A 347 11.46 -4.63 16.63
C VAL A 347 12.41 -5.72 16.19
N GLU A 348 13.43 -5.37 15.43
CA GLU A 348 14.62 -6.19 15.20
C GLU A 348 15.38 -6.34 16.52
N PHE A 349 15.15 -7.46 17.22
CA PHE A 349 15.74 -7.66 18.55
C PHE A 349 17.26 -7.84 18.51
N ASP A 350 17.81 -8.18 17.36
CA ASP A 350 19.26 -8.27 17.16
C ASP A 350 19.97 -6.94 17.46
N GLU A 351 19.37 -5.80 17.07
CA GLU A 351 19.91 -4.46 17.38
C GLU A 351 19.85 -4.15 18.87
N ILE A 352 18.76 -4.55 19.54
CA ILE A 352 18.59 -4.38 20.99
C ILE A 352 19.62 -5.22 21.74
N ALA A 353 19.78 -6.49 21.35
CA ALA A 353 20.74 -7.41 21.94
C ALA A 353 22.18 -6.89 21.82
N ASP A 354 22.57 -6.39 20.64
CA ASP A 354 23.92 -5.82 20.42
C ASP A 354 24.15 -4.56 21.29
N ARG A 355 23.14 -3.70 21.44
CA ARG A 355 23.22 -2.51 22.33
C ARG A 355 23.26 -2.87 23.80
N VAL A 356 22.51 -3.89 24.23
CA VAL A 356 22.55 -4.42 25.60
C VAL A 356 23.93 -5.01 25.89
N LEU A 357 24.49 -5.82 24.98
CA LEU A 357 25.84 -6.38 25.09
C LEU A 357 26.89 -5.27 25.23
N ALA A 358 26.84 -4.23 24.40
CA ALA A 358 27.76 -3.11 24.48
C ALA A 358 27.63 -2.35 25.82
N MET A 359 26.40 -2.10 26.28
CA MET A 359 26.14 -1.40 27.55
C MET A 359 26.70 -2.16 28.76
N VAL A 360 26.54 -3.49 28.77
CA VAL A 360 27.01 -4.33 29.87
C VAL A 360 28.53 -4.50 29.82
N ALA A 361 29.12 -4.62 28.62
CA ALA A 361 30.58 -4.71 28.43
C ALA A 361 31.36 -3.46 28.91
N GLU A 362 30.77 -2.24 28.75
CA GLU A 362 31.40 -1.00 29.22
C GLU A 362 31.64 -0.95 30.76
N ILE A 363 30.89 -1.74 31.51
CA ILE A 363 30.88 -1.73 32.98
C ILE A 363 31.77 -2.84 33.56
N SER A 364 32.23 -3.76 32.70
CA SER A 364 33.03 -4.90 33.13
C SER A 364 34.41 -4.45 33.66
N PRO A 365 34.79 -4.84 34.88
CA PRO A 365 36.09 -4.45 35.49
C PRO A 365 37.28 -5.23 34.88
N GLY A 366 37.10 -6.16 33.96
CA GLY A 366 38.11 -7.04 33.39
C GLY A 366 38.18 -6.97 31.86
N LYS A 367 39.07 -7.79 31.27
CA LYS A 367 39.17 -7.98 29.81
C LYS A 367 38.20 -9.08 29.34
N VAL A 368 36.91 -8.95 29.67
CA VAL A 368 35.89 -9.91 29.23
C VAL A 368 35.30 -9.45 27.90
N THR A 369 35.25 -10.36 26.93
CA THR A 369 34.69 -10.10 25.60
C THR A 369 33.30 -10.68 25.53
N CYS A 370 32.30 -9.85 25.22
CA CYS A 370 30.94 -10.27 24.94
C CYS A 370 30.73 -10.42 23.43
N ARG A 371 30.17 -11.53 22.96
CA ARG A 371 29.85 -11.74 21.56
C ARG A 371 28.50 -12.43 21.38
N ARG A 372 27.87 -12.18 20.24
CA ARG A 372 26.61 -12.78 19.86
C ARG A 372 26.78 -13.66 18.61
N THR A 373 26.07 -14.80 18.61
CA THR A 373 25.93 -15.72 17.48
C THR A 373 24.45 -16.03 17.24
N GLY A 374 24.09 -16.39 16.01
CA GLY A 374 22.70 -16.64 15.63
C GLY A 374 21.86 -15.35 15.49
N ARG A 375 20.55 -15.50 15.43
CA ARG A 375 19.59 -14.39 15.23
C ARG A 375 18.39 -14.52 16.14
N PHE A 376 18.02 -13.42 16.78
CA PHE A 376 16.75 -13.26 17.50
C PHE A 376 15.62 -12.98 16.52
N GLY A 377 15.89 -12.14 15.47
CA GLY A 377 14.93 -11.68 14.49
C GLY A 377 13.92 -10.68 15.05
N VAL A 378 12.81 -10.50 14.35
CA VAL A 378 11.76 -9.55 14.72
C VAL A 378 10.91 -10.12 15.87
N LEU A 379 10.70 -9.30 16.92
CA LEU A 379 9.87 -9.64 18.08
C LEU A 379 8.82 -8.53 18.31
N ASP A 380 7.68 -8.92 18.86
CA ASP A 380 6.67 -7.97 19.33
C ASP A 380 7.18 -7.21 20.56
N ALA A 381 6.77 -5.96 20.74
CA ALA A 381 7.21 -5.09 21.85
C ALA A 381 6.96 -5.71 23.24
N GLU A 382 5.85 -6.45 23.38
CA GLU A 382 5.48 -7.17 24.60
C GLU A 382 6.51 -8.24 24.99
N VAL A 383 7.19 -8.85 24.02
CA VAL A 383 8.25 -9.83 24.21
C VAL A 383 9.61 -9.14 24.33
N ALA A 384 9.87 -8.14 23.51
CA ALA A 384 11.17 -7.47 23.43
C ALA A 384 11.57 -6.78 24.74
N THR A 385 10.62 -6.12 25.42
CA THR A 385 10.92 -5.39 26.67
C THR A 385 11.34 -6.33 27.81
N PRO A 386 10.57 -7.34 28.20
CA PRO A 386 11.00 -8.25 29.25
C PRO A 386 12.24 -9.07 28.86
N LEU A 387 12.39 -9.42 27.56
CA LEU A 387 13.56 -10.15 27.11
C LEU A 387 14.86 -9.32 27.21
N ALA A 388 14.81 -8.02 26.89
CA ALA A 388 15.97 -7.13 27.06
C ALA A 388 16.40 -6.99 28.52
N MET A 389 15.42 -6.96 29.46
CA MET A 389 15.71 -6.96 30.88
C MET A 389 16.34 -8.28 31.32
N VAL A 390 15.76 -9.43 30.92
CA VAL A 390 16.30 -10.76 31.20
C VAL A 390 17.74 -10.88 30.69
N LEU A 391 17.99 -10.48 29.45
CA LEU A 391 19.32 -10.53 28.84
C LEU A 391 20.32 -9.64 29.62
N THR A 392 19.90 -8.47 30.05
CA THR A 392 20.73 -7.57 30.88
C THR A 392 21.10 -8.23 32.20
N GLU A 393 20.16 -8.81 32.93
CA GLU A 393 20.39 -9.47 34.22
C GLU A 393 21.30 -10.70 34.08
N VAL A 394 21.06 -11.54 33.07
CA VAL A 394 21.87 -12.75 32.83
C VAL A 394 23.30 -12.40 32.45
N LEU A 395 23.49 -11.43 31.57
CA LEU A 395 24.82 -10.94 31.18
C LEU A 395 25.56 -10.33 32.35
N GLN A 396 24.87 -9.54 33.16
CA GLN A 396 25.47 -8.94 34.34
C GLN A 396 25.89 -10.01 35.37
N ASN A 397 25.04 -10.99 35.62
CA ASN A 397 25.39 -12.11 36.52
C ASN A 397 26.63 -12.87 36.04
N ALA A 398 26.76 -13.08 34.72
CA ALA A 398 27.96 -13.70 34.14
C ALA A 398 29.21 -12.83 34.39
N LEU A 399 29.13 -11.50 34.17
CA LEU A 399 30.30 -10.62 34.37
C LEU A 399 30.69 -10.41 35.84
N GLU A 400 29.74 -10.38 36.75
CA GLU A 400 29.98 -10.15 38.17
C GLU A 400 30.40 -11.41 38.92
N HIS A 401 29.94 -12.59 38.51
CA HIS A 401 30.13 -13.83 39.26
C HIS A 401 31.07 -14.83 38.60
N ALA A 402 31.22 -14.80 37.28
CA ALA A 402 32.04 -15.79 36.58
C ALA A 402 33.54 -15.42 36.55
N PHE A 403 33.89 -14.13 36.67
CA PHE A 403 35.27 -13.67 36.51
C PHE A 403 35.78 -12.85 37.69
N SER A 404 37.03 -13.11 38.10
CA SER A 404 37.71 -12.21 39.05
C SER A 404 38.22 -10.96 38.32
N VAL A 405 38.48 -9.86 39.08
CA VAL A 405 38.88 -8.53 38.55
C VAL A 405 40.10 -8.59 37.63
N ALA A 406 40.95 -9.60 37.71
CA ALA A 406 42.18 -9.76 36.94
C ALA A 406 42.07 -10.77 35.76
N GLU A 407 40.94 -11.49 35.63
CA GLU A 407 40.78 -12.51 34.63
C GLU A 407 40.25 -11.96 33.32
N SER A 408 40.69 -12.56 32.22
CA SER A 408 40.09 -12.38 30.87
C SER A 408 39.20 -13.57 30.58
N GLY A 409 38.07 -13.32 29.95
CA GLY A 409 37.14 -14.37 29.59
C GLY A 409 36.20 -13.96 28.47
N THR A 410 35.30 -14.85 28.13
CA THR A 410 34.31 -14.65 27.08
C THR A 410 32.92 -14.99 27.59
N VAL A 411 31.96 -14.11 27.28
CA VAL A 411 30.54 -14.38 27.41
C VAL A 411 29.93 -14.42 26.02
N GLU A 412 29.35 -15.55 25.67
CA GLU A 412 28.72 -15.77 24.39
C GLU A 412 27.20 -15.87 24.53
N VAL A 413 26.48 -15.09 23.73
CA VAL A 413 25.02 -15.15 23.59
C VAL A 413 24.72 -15.80 22.25
N SER A 414 24.01 -16.92 22.27
CA SER A 414 23.52 -17.55 21.06
C SER A 414 22.01 -17.54 21.02
N ALA A 415 21.44 -17.29 19.84
CA ALA A 415 20.00 -17.29 19.62
C ALA A 415 19.65 -18.17 18.41
N VAL A 416 18.73 -19.12 18.61
CA VAL A 416 18.28 -20.04 17.58
C VAL A 416 16.76 -20.04 17.55
N ARG A 417 16.19 -19.72 16.39
CA ARG A 417 14.75 -19.88 16.15
C ARG A 417 14.45 -21.30 15.70
N GLY A 418 13.42 -21.89 16.30
CA GLY A 418 12.95 -23.24 16.01
C GLY A 418 11.44 -23.33 16.14
N GLY A 419 10.90 -24.54 16.00
CA GLY A 419 9.45 -24.81 16.14
C GLY A 419 8.73 -25.00 14.79
N SER A 420 7.42 -25.23 14.88
CA SER A 420 6.55 -25.37 13.71
C SER A 420 6.15 -23.99 13.15
N PRO A 421 5.58 -23.89 11.93
CA PRO A 421 5.08 -22.62 11.39
C PRO A 421 4.02 -21.94 12.26
N THR A 422 3.33 -22.68 13.12
CA THR A 422 2.27 -22.19 14.00
C THR A 422 2.74 -21.95 15.44
N GLU A 423 3.83 -22.62 15.88
CA GLU A 423 4.38 -22.52 17.23
C GLU A 423 5.88 -22.30 17.15
N GLY A 424 6.27 -21.03 16.99
CA GLY A 424 7.67 -20.64 16.99
C GLY A 424 8.26 -20.68 18.41
N ARG A 425 9.53 -21.03 18.50
CA ARG A 425 10.29 -20.97 19.75
C ARG A 425 11.62 -20.28 19.50
N LEU A 426 12.06 -19.50 20.47
CA LEU A 426 13.35 -18.84 20.50
C LEU A 426 14.16 -19.42 21.65
N LEU A 427 15.18 -20.21 21.30
CA LEU A 427 16.14 -20.74 22.23
C LEU A 427 17.32 -19.79 22.35
N ILE A 428 17.55 -19.27 23.55
CA ILE A 428 18.64 -18.35 23.83
C ILE A 428 19.56 -19.01 24.83
N THR A 429 20.85 -19.02 24.53
CA THR A 429 21.87 -19.54 25.43
C THR A 429 22.88 -18.45 25.72
N VAL A 430 23.10 -18.17 27.01
CA VAL A 430 24.17 -17.28 27.48
C VAL A 430 25.19 -18.15 28.22
N GLN A 431 26.41 -18.18 27.69
CA GLN A 431 27.46 -19.03 28.24
C GLN A 431 28.70 -18.19 28.60
N ASP A 432 29.25 -18.38 29.79
CA ASP A 432 30.55 -17.88 30.18
C ASP A 432 31.61 -19.01 30.27
N ASP A 433 32.88 -18.65 30.19
CA ASP A 433 34.03 -19.54 30.39
C ASP A 433 34.72 -19.35 31.76
N GLY A 434 33.98 -18.82 32.75
CA GLY A 434 34.45 -18.44 34.05
C GLY A 434 34.58 -19.57 35.08
N CYS A 435 34.43 -19.26 36.37
CA CYS A 435 34.61 -20.20 37.47
C CYS A 435 33.50 -21.26 37.56
N GLY A 436 32.36 -21.07 36.91
CA GLY A 436 31.19 -22.00 36.97
C GLY A 436 30.35 -21.84 38.23
N LEU A 437 29.36 -22.74 38.36
CA LEU A 437 28.43 -22.74 39.50
C LEU A 437 29.07 -23.36 40.72
N PRO A 438 28.81 -22.85 41.95
CA PRO A 438 29.23 -23.49 43.19
C PRO A 438 28.61 -24.90 43.36
N GLU A 439 29.33 -25.81 44.03
CA GLU A 439 28.77 -27.14 44.32
C GLU A 439 27.45 -27.04 45.11
N GLY A 440 26.40 -27.70 44.63
CA GLY A 440 25.09 -27.67 45.28
C GLY A 440 24.26 -26.40 45.03
N PHE A 441 24.67 -25.55 44.10
CA PHE A 441 23.89 -24.36 43.70
C PHE A 441 22.56 -24.77 43.08
N ASP A 442 21.45 -24.39 43.71
CA ASP A 442 20.10 -24.56 43.16
C ASP A 442 19.56 -23.23 42.69
N PRO A 443 19.42 -23.01 41.39
CA PRO A 443 18.85 -21.78 40.85
C PRO A 443 17.43 -21.47 41.35
N GLN A 444 16.70 -22.51 41.79
CA GLN A 444 15.33 -22.36 42.31
C GLN A 444 15.27 -21.81 43.72
N GLN A 445 16.32 -22.00 44.52
CA GLN A 445 16.42 -21.56 45.92
C GLN A 445 17.33 -20.34 46.08
N ALA A 446 17.95 -19.85 44.99
CA ALA A 446 18.82 -18.71 45.04
C ALA A 446 18.03 -17.44 45.38
N GLY A 447 18.35 -16.85 46.55
CA GLY A 447 17.66 -15.66 47.09
C GLY A 447 18.06 -14.32 46.39
N ASN A 448 18.86 -14.37 45.34
CA ASN A 448 19.33 -13.19 44.63
C ASN A 448 18.21 -12.53 43.84
N LEU A 449 18.04 -11.22 44.00
CA LEU A 449 16.97 -10.43 43.36
C LEU A 449 17.01 -10.54 41.82
N GLY A 450 18.20 -10.53 41.20
CA GLY A 450 18.37 -10.65 39.76
C GLY A 450 17.78 -11.93 39.17
N LEU A 451 18.09 -13.11 39.78
CA LEU A 451 17.54 -14.39 39.33
C LEU A 451 16.03 -14.53 39.58
N GLN A 452 15.50 -13.92 40.65
CA GLN A 452 14.04 -13.86 40.86
C GLN A 452 13.35 -13.05 39.77
N ILE A 453 13.92 -11.93 39.32
CA ILE A 453 13.41 -11.11 38.23
C ILE A 453 13.46 -11.90 36.93
N VAL A 454 14.60 -12.53 36.58
CA VAL A 454 14.72 -13.35 35.38
C VAL A 454 13.62 -14.43 35.36
N ARG A 455 13.40 -15.14 36.45
CA ARG A 455 12.35 -16.13 36.51
C ARG A 455 10.95 -15.55 36.35
N THR A 456 10.64 -14.48 37.08
CA THR A 456 9.33 -13.82 36.99
C THR A 456 9.03 -13.36 35.58
N LEU A 457 10.00 -12.77 34.88
CA LEU A 457 9.82 -12.31 33.51
C LEU A 457 9.73 -13.47 32.52
N VAL A 458 10.59 -14.48 32.62
CA VAL A 458 10.60 -15.61 31.69
C VAL A 458 9.37 -16.49 31.85
N GLU A 459 9.03 -16.89 33.09
CA GLU A 459 7.93 -17.80 33.35
C GLU A 459 6.56 -17.08 33.37
N GLY A 460 6.52 -15.85 33.91
CA GLY A 460 5.29 -15.06 34.07
C GLY A 460 4.90 -14.25 32.86
N GLU A 461 5.82 -13.46 32.26
CA GLU A 461 5.49 -12.55 31.17
C GLU A 461 5.77 -13.17 29.79
N LEU A 462 6.90 -13.86 29.63
CA LEU A 462 7.28 -14.47 28.36
C LEU A 462 6.69 -15.87 28.14
N GLY A 463 6.12 -16.50 29.16
CA GLY A 463 5.53 -17.84 29.08
C GLY A 463 6.55 -18.92 28.69
N GLY A 464 7.80 -18.67 28.96
CA GLY A 464 8.94 -19.53 28.63
C GLY A 464 9.45 -20.38 29.80
N SER A 465 10.63 -20.95 29.61
CA SER A 465 11.36 -21.67 30.67
C SER A 465 12.78 -21.14 30.82
N PHE A 466 13.28 -21.19 32.06
CA PHE A 466 14.62 -20.75 32.44
C PHE A 466 15.37 -21.92 33.09
N GLY A 467 16.59 -22.16 32.63
CA GLY A 467 17.49 -23.15 33.19
C GLY A 467 18.93 -22.63 33.33
N MET A 468 19.65 -23.10 34.34
CA MET A 468 21.04 -22.76 34.57
C MET A 468 21.81 -24.06 34.88
N VAL A 469 22.84 -24.31 34.06
CA VAL A 469 23.62 -25.56 34.11
C VAL A 469 25.12 -25.28 33.99
N PRO A 470 26.01 -26.15 34.45
CA PRO A 470 27.44 -26.06 34.16
C PRO A 470 27.67 -26.07 32.65
N ALA A 471 28.56 -25.21 32.14
CA ALA A 471 28.94 -25.20 30.73
C ALA A 471 29.76 -26.50 30.40
N PRO A 472 29.75 -26.96 29.14
CA PRO A 472 30.39 -28.24 28.73
C PRO A 472 31.88 -28.30 29.01
N GLU A 473 32.62 -27.24 28.89
CA GLU A 473 34.07 -27.20 29.13
C GLU A 473 34.41 -26.52 30.45
N ARG A 474 33.98 -25.33 30.67
CA ARG A 474 34.17 -24.50 31.88
C ARG A 474 33.17 -23.39 31.90
N GLY A 475 32.73 -22.95 33.11
CA GLY A 475 31.83 -21.83 33.29
C GLY A 475 30.37 -22.24 33.51
N THR A 476 29.47 -21.29 33.23
CA THR A 476 28.02 -21.47 33.42
C THR A 476 27.29 -21.28 32.10
N GLN A 477 26.25 -22.03 31.88
CA GLN A 477 25.34 -21.90 30.77
C GLN A 477 23.92 -21.60 31.27
N VAL A 478 23.35 -20.50 30.82
CA VAL A 478 21.95 -20.15 31.05
C VAL A 478 21.18 -20.42 29.76
N VAL A 479 20.07 -21.13 29.89
CA VAL A 479 19.20 -21.48 28.75
C VAL A 479 17.83 -20.88 28.97
N LEU A 480 17.34 -20.13 28.00
CA LEU A 480 16.00 -19.57 27.94
C LEU A 480 15.29 -20.18 26.74
N ASP A 481 14.09 -20.67 26.91
CA ASP A 481 13.26 -21.21 25.85
C ASP A 481 11.92 -20.47 25.86
N ILE A 482 11.70 -19.61 24.85
CA ILE A 482 10.62 -18.62 24.83
C ILE A 482 9.71 -18.89 23.62
N PRO A 483 8.37 -18.93 23.82
CA PRO A 483 7.44 -18.99 22.71
C PRO A 483 7.43 -17.65 21.96
N VAL A 484 7.59 -17.69 20.64
CA VAL A 484 7.58 -16.52 19.77
C VAL A 484 6.75 -16.79 18.53
N ARG A 485 6.16 -15.75 17.93
CA ARG A 485 5.49 -15.91 16.64
C ARG A 485 6.52 -16.04 15.53
N ASN A 486 6.37 -17.04 14.68
CA ASN A 486 7.21 -17.14 13.49
C ASN A 486 6.84 -16.06 12.47
N GLU A 487 7.84 -15.54 11.78
CA GLU A 487 7.67 -14.66 10.61
C GLU A 487 6.93 -15.43 9.50
N LYS A 488 5.86 -14.81 8.97
CA LYS A 488 5.20 -15.29 7.76
C LYS A 488 5.93 -14.82 6.52
#